data_0bbe37c3cc8c24f163fbc0876b483fa2
#
_entry.id   0bbe37c3cc8c24f163fbc0876b483fa2
#
_cell.length_a   1.000
_cell.length_b   1.000
_cell.length_c   1.000
_cell.angle_alpha   90.00
_cell.angle_beta   90.00
_cell.angle_gamma   90.00
#
_symmetry.space_group_name_H-M   'P 1'
#
loop_
_entity.id
_entity.type
_entity.pdbx_description
1 polymer ?
#
loop_
_entity_poly.entity_id
_entity_poly.type
_entity_poly.pdbx_seq_one_letter_code
_entity_poly.pdbx_strand_id
1 'polypeptide(L)'
;MKNLGVSFVMSLFIGILLFSGACNAQNKTQPCKTCDQQEMAFEQYNSQREMTGQSTLRLPEFNGGMDSLYLYMAENLEYPDALKSSKAEGTTLVQFTVGIDGGISSVSVVRSSGYPEMDEEAVRLVESFPNWKPAAKNGEAMAMKTQLPVRFVYYEEDEE
;
A
#
# COMPACT_ATOMS: atom_id res chain seq x y z
N MET A 1 -38.41 18.39 31.24
CA MET A 1 -37.77 19.18 32.31
C MET A 1 -36.29 19.24 32.00
N LYS A 2 -35.89 20.41 31.49
CA LYS A 2 -34.76 21.27 31.84
C LYS A 2 -33.42 20.63 31.59
N ASN A 3 -32.73 20.94 30.46
CA ASN A 3 -31.91 22.13 30.23
C ASN A 3 -30.69 22.21 31.13
N LEU A 4 -29.53 22.24 30.52
CA LEU A 4 -28.49 23.28 30.62
C LEU A 4 -27.35 22.75 29.72
N GLY A 5 -26.91 23.28 28.65
CA GLY A 5 -26.64 24.68 28.37
C GLY A 5 -25.30 25.09 28.95
N VAL A 6 -24.19 24.70 28.32
CA VAL A 6 -22.91 25.37 28.57
C VAL A 6 -22.35 25.84 27.24
N SER A 7 -22.76 27.06 26.97
CA SER A 7 -22.10 28.01 26.12
C SER A 7 -20.78 28.40 26.78
N PHE A 8 -19.66 28.17 26.13
CA PHE A 8 -18.40 28.78 26.57
C PHE A 8 -17.70 29.45 25.38
N VAL A 9 -18.06 30.69 25.28
CA VAL A 9 -17.23 31.89 25.08
C VAL A 9 -15.98 31.71 24.21
N MET A 10 -16.17 32.16 22.98
CA MET A 10 -15.11 32.73 22.16
C MET A 10 -14.40 33.84 22.94
N SER A 11 -13.13 33.68 23.18
CA SER A 11 -12.26 34.79 23.52
C SER A 11 -11.28 35.00 22.37
N LEU A 12 -11.58 36.06 21.64
CA LEU A 12 -10.68 36.70 20.69
C LEU A 12 -9.32 37.00 21.39
N PHE A 13 -8.25 36.52 20.80
CA PHE A 13 -6.99 37.22 20.87
C PHE A 13 -6.43 37.36 19.45
N ILE A 14 -6.80 38.45 18.85
CA ILE A 14 -6.11 39.07 17.73
C ILE A 14 -4.85 39.70 18.33
N GLY A 15 -3.72 39.09 18.04
CA GLY A 15 -2.39 39.61 18.33
C GLY A 15 -1.55 39.54 17.08
N ILE A 16 -1.82 40.43 16.14
CA ILE A 16 -0.92 40.72 15.02
C ILE A 16 0.34 41.34 15.61
N LEU A 17 1.43 40.63 15.63
CA LEU A 17 2.76 41.20 15.73
C LEU A 17 3.58 40.75 14.53
N LEU A 18 3.56 41.63 13.54
CA LEU A 18 4.55 41.69 12.47
C LEU A 18 5.94 41.87 13.11
N PHE A 19 6.70 40.79 13.18
CA PHE A 19 8.10 40.87 13.44
C PHE A 19 8.87 40.58 12.16
N SER A 20 9.07 41.66 11.40
CA SER A 20 10.07 41.71 10.32
C SER A 20 11.45 41.63 10.96
N GLY A 21 11.95 40.44 11.16
CA GLY A 21 13.36 40.19 11.52
C GLY A 21 14.15 39.89 10.27
N ALA A 22 14.69 40.94 9.65
CA ALA A 22 15.73 40.80 8.62
C ALA A 22 16.93 40.10 9.25
N CYS A 23 17.24 38.91 8.81
CA CYS A 23 18.45 38.19 9.16
C CYS A 23 19.63 38.84 8.43
N ASN A 24 20.30 39.78 9.10
CA ASN A 24 21.52 40.39 8.63
C ASN A 24 22.68 39.41 8.80
N ALA A 25 23.29 39.02 7.67
CA ALA A 25 24.40 38.08 7.58
C ALA A 25 25.71 38.70 8.02
N GLN A 26 25.86 39.02 9.31
CA GLN A 26 27.17 39.40 9.90
C GLN A 26 27.12 39.23 11.43
N ASN A 27 27.06 37.97 11.90
CA ASN A 27 27.68 37.65 13.18
C ASN A 27 27.86 36.11 13.30
N LYS A 28 29.07 35.66 12.99
CA LYS A 28 29.58 34.33 13.30
C LYS A 28 29.91 34.30 14.79
N THR A 29 29.00 33.89 15.66
CA THR A 29 29.27 33.35 17.00
C THR A 29 28.09 33.56 17.94
N GLN A 30 26.94 32.99 17.61
CA GLN A 30 25.95 32.67 18.65
C GLN A 30 25.24 31.36 18.24
N PRO A 31 25.27 30.33 19.10
CA PRO A 31 24.48 29.15 18.89
C PRO A 31 23.02 29.54 19.01
N CYS A 32 22.26 29.26 17.94
CA CYS A 32 20.81 29.48 17.90
C CYS A 32 20.16 28.60 18.97
N LYS A 33 19.79 29.18 20.09
CA LYS A 33 19.05 28.52 21.18
C LYS A 33 17.63 28.04 20.75
N THR A 34 17.24 28.35 19.53
CA THR A 34 15.91 28.01 19.00
C THR A 34 15.88 26.67 18.25
N CYS A 35 17.06 26.12 17.85
CA CYS A 35 17.14 24.85 17.15
C CYS A 35 16.95 23.64 18.08
N ASP A 36 17.45 23.70 19.32
CA ASP A 36 17.35 22.62 20.28
C ASP A 36 15.90 22.35 20.77
N GLN A 37 15.04 23.36 20.73
CA GLN A 37 13.64 23.18 21.13
C GLN A 37 12.78 22.51 20.05
N GLN A 38 13.17 22.60 18.79
CA GLN A 38 12.46 21.94 17.69
C GLN A 38 12.81 20.46 17.59
N GLU A 39 14.05 20.09 17.87
CA GLU A 39 14.45 18.66 17.89
C GLU A 39 13.79 17.91 19.05
N MET A 40 13.75 18.49 20.24
CA MET A 40 13.07 17.86 21.38
C MET A 40 11.56 17.73 21.19
N ALA A 41 10.92 18.68 20.49
CA ALA A 41 9.50 18.60 20.17
C ALA A 41 9.22 17.50 19.14
N PHE A 42 10.12 17.23 18.20
CA PHE A 42 9.99 16.18 17.20
C PHE A 42 10.20 14.79 17.81
N GLU A 43 11.15 14.61 18.71
CA GLU A 43 11.35 13.35 19.44
C GLU A 43 10.18 13.06 20.38
N GLN A 44 9.66 14.08 21.07
CA GLN A 44 8.50 13.94 21.95
C GLN A 44 7.22 13.64 21.15
N TYR A 45 7.06 14.20 19.97
CA TYR A 45 5.97 13.89 19.04
C TYR A 45 6.04 12.44 18.57
N ASN A 46 7.23 11.94 18.20
CA ASN A 46 7.41 10.56 17.76
C ASN A 46 7.20 9.55 18.90
N SER A 47 7.65 9.87 20.12
CA SER A 47 7.43 9.02 21.31
C SER A 47 5.96 8.93 21.71
N GLN A 48 5.18 10.01 21.50
CA GLN A 48 3.73 9.99 21.73
C GLN A 48 2.96 9.24 20.63
N ARG A 49 3.52 9.13 19.44
CA ARG A 49 2.92 8.39 18.32
C ARG A 49 2.98 6.88 18.54
N GLU A 50 3.98 6.40 19.27
CA GLU A 50 4.06 4.98 19.65
C GLU A 50 3.08 4.61 20.78
N MET A 51 2.62 5.58 21.57
CA MET A 51 1.66 5.36 22.68
C MET A 51 0.18 5.48 22.29
N THR A 52 -0.13 6.11 21.17
CA THR A 52 -1.49 6.09 20.61
C THR A 52 -1.63 4.82 19.82
N GLY A 53 -2.25 3.79 20.35
CA GLY A 53 -2.51 2.47 19.81
C GLY A 53 -2.88 2.43 18.32
N GLN A 54 -1.95 2.84 17.46
CA GLN A 54 -2.05 2.72 16.04
C GLN A 54 -1.92 1.23 15.71
N SER A 55 -3.05 0.63 15.45
CA SER A 55 -3.17 -0.70 14.91
C SER A 55 -2.24 -0.83 13.70
N THR A 56 -1.10 -1.51 13.88
CA THR A 56 -0.18 -1.78 12.77
C THR A 56 -0.78 -2.90 11.92
N LEU A 57 -1.25 -2.54 10.73
CA LEU A 57 -1.71 -3.50 9.74
C LEU A 57 -0.61 -3.71 8.70
N ARG A 58 -0.15 -4.96 8.56
CA ARG A 58 0.68 -5.41 7.44
C ARG A 58 -0.21 -6.11 6.43
N LEU A 59 -0.06 -5.74 5.17
CA LEU A 59 -0.73 -6.42 4.06
C LEU A 59 -0.02 -7.74 3.72
N PRO A 60 -0.73 -8.69 3.07
CA PRO A 60 -0.09 -9.90 2.55
C PRO A 60 0.99 -9.53 1.54
N GLU A 61 2.11 -10.25 1.56
CA GLU A 61 3.24 -9.98 0.67
C GLU A 61 3.74 -11.30 0.04
N PHE A 62 4.06 -11.26 -1.25
CA PHE A 62 4.72 -12.38 -1.92
C PHE A 62 6.11 -12.62 -1.33
N ASN A 63 6.53 -13.89 -1.21
CA ASN A 63 7.87 -14.19 -0.74
C ASN A 63 8.93 -13.66 -1.72
N GLY A 64 9.75 -12.71 -1.23
CA GLY A 64 10.70 -11.98 -2.06
C GLY A 64 10.21 -10.63 -2.58
N GLY A 65 8.98 -10.22 -2.21
CA GLY A 65 8.42 -8.93 -2.56
C GLY A 65 7.80 -8.86 -3.96
N MET A 66 7.49 -7.64 -4.40
CA MET A 66 6.82 -7.42 -5.68
C MET A 66 7.67 -7.81 -6.88
N ASP A 67 8.98 -7.61 -6.81
CA ASP A 67 9.89 -7.97 -7.92
C ASP A 67 9.88 -9.47 -8.17
N SER A 68 9.91 -10.28 -7.11
CA SER A 68 9.82 -11.74 -7.21
C SER A 68 8.44 -12.21 -7.70
N LEU A 69 7.38 -11.49 -7.35
CA LEU A 69 6.04 -11.76 -7.87
C LEU A 69 5.98 -11.55 -9.38
N TYR A 70 6.54 -10.43 -9.87
CA TYR A 70 6.57 -10.16 -11.31
C TYR A 70 7.41 -11.17 -12.08
N LEU A 71 8.56 -11.58 -11.53
CA LEU A 71 9.38 -12.64 -12.13
C LEU A 71 8.63 -13.96 -12.19
N TYR A 72 8.00 -14.37 -11.09
CA TYR A 72 7.19 -15.59 -11.05
C TYR A 72 6.06 -15.57 -12.07
N MET A 73 5.36 -14.44 -12.20
CA MET A 73 4.31 -14.25 -13.20
C MET A 73 4.88 -14.35 -14.62
N ALA A 74 6.02 -13.71 -14.90
CA ALA A 74 6.64 -13.75 -16.23
C ALA A 74 7.10 -15.17 -16.63
N GLU A 75 7.54 -15.97 -15.66
CA GLU A 75 8.00 -17.35 -15.90
C GLU A 75 6.86 -18.37 -16.02
N ASN A 76 5.71 -18.11 -15.39
CA ASN A 76 4.63 -19.09 -15.25
C ASN A 76 3.33 -18.70 -15.97
N LEU A 77 3.24 -17.46 -16.47
CA LEU A 77 2.08 -17.00 -17.22
C LEU A 77 2.17 -17.53 -18.67
N GLU A 78 1.18 -18.31 -19.07
CA GLU A 78 1.08 -18.81 -20.43
C GLU A 78 0.10 -17.96 -21.24
N TYR A 79 0.51 -17.54 -22.44
CA TYR A 79 -0.41 -16.85 -23.31
C TYR A 79 -1.28 -17.89 -24.06
N PRO A 80 -2.63 -17.78 -23.98
CA PRO A 80 -3.51 -18.78 -24.58
C PRO A 80 -3.35 -18.90 -26.10
N ASP A 81 -3.11 -20.12 -26.60
CA ASP A 81 -2.91 -20.39 -28.04
C ASP A 81 -4.07 -19.93 -28.89
N ALA A 82 -5.31 -20.07 -28.40
CA ALA A 82 -6.52 -19.65 -29.05
C ALA A 82 -6.53 -18.16 -29.42
N LEU A 83 -5.80 -17.34 -28.68
CA LEU A 83 -5.78 -15.89 -28.85
C LEU A 83 -4.53 -15.37 -29.59
N LYS A 84 -3.55 -16.24 -29.89
CA LYS A 84 -2.32 -15.85 -30.59
C LYS A 84 -2.61 -15.25 -32.00
N SER A 85 -3.59 -15.79 -32.72
CA SER A 85 -3.97 -15.29 -34.05
C SER A 85 -4.63 -13.91 -34.00
N SER A 86 -5.32 -13.59 -32.92
CA SER A 86 -5.99 -12.30 -32.71
C SER A 86 -5.10 -11.26 -32.04
N LYS A 87 -3.92 -11.67 -31.52
CA LYS A 87 -3.01 -10.81 -30.75
C LYS A 87 -3.76 -10.04 -29.67
N ALA A 88 -4.70 -10.71 -29.00
CA ALA A 88 -5.57 -10.08 -28.04
C ALA A 88 -4.81 -9.67 -26.78
N GLU A 89 -5.03 -8.47 -26.29
CA GLU A 89 -4.48 -7.99 -25.03
C GLU A 89 -5.58 -7.77 -24.00
N GLY A 90 -5.29 -7.99 -22.74
CA GLY A 90 -6.28 -7.82 -21.70
C GLY A 90 -5.67 -7.79 -20.29
N THR A 91 -6.49 -7.43 -19.34
CA THR A 91 -6.11 -7.48 -17.92
C THR A 91 -7.24 -8.10 -17.11
N THR A 92 -6.95 -9.23 -16.50
CA THR A 92 -7.87 -9.92 -15.58
C THR A 92 -7.56 -9.50 -14.15
N LEU A 93 -8.57 -9.05 -13.41
CA LEU A 93 -8.42 -8.77 -11.98
C LEU A 93 -8.88 -9.99 -11.19
N VAL A 94 -7.93 -10.68 -10.57
CA VAL A 94 -8.18 -11.88 -9.75
C VAL A 94 -8.16 -11.51 -8.29
N GLN A 95 -9.18 -11.97 -7.54
CA GLN A 95 -9.25 -11.86 -6.08
C GLN A 95 -8.99 -13.22 -5.47
N PHE A 96 -8.20 -13.25 -4.40
CA PHE A 96 -7.94 -14.44 -3.62
C PHE A 96 -7.75 -14.11 -2.15
N THR A 97 -7.79 -15.13 -1.30
CA THR A 97 -7.58 -14.99 0.13
C THR A 97 -6.23 -15.60 0.50
N VAL A 98 -5.37 -14.83 1.15
CA VAL A 98 -4.15 -15.33 1.78
C VAL A 98 -4.50 -15.75 3.20
N GLY A 99 -4.30 -17.01 3.52
CA GLY A 99 -4.54 -17.59 4.84
C GLY A 99 -3.49 -17.16 5.87
N ILE A 100 -3.71 -17.52 7.12
CA ILE A 100 -2.75 -17.26 8.22
C ILE A 100 -1.46 -18.05 8.07
N ASP A 101 -1.50 -19.14 7.35
CA ASP A 101 -0.37 -20.01 6.96
C ASP A 101 0.33 -19.54 5.68
N GLY A 102 -0.18 -18.49 5.04
CA GLY A 102 0.29 -17.97 3.76
C GLY A 102 -0.26 -18.70 2.55
N GLY A 103 -1.07 -19.74 2.73
CA GLY A 103 -1.71 -20.47 1.63
C GLY A 103 -2.78 -19.64 0.93
N ILE A 104 -2.96 -19.89 -0.37
CA ILE A 104 -3.97 -19.21 -1.20
C ILE A 104 -5.25 -20.03 -1.24
N SER A 105 -6.38 -19.33 -1.16
CA SER A 105 -7.71 -19.92 -1.23
C SER A 105 -8.73 -18.94 -1.82
N SER A 106 -9.91 -19.47 -2.19
CA SER A 106 -11.03 -18.66 -2.69
C SER A 106 -10.65 -17.75 -3.86
N VAL A 107 -9.96 -18.33 -4.86
CA VAL A 107 -9.57 -17.60 -6.08
C VAL A 107 -10.81 -17.35 -6.94
N SER A 108 -10.99 -16.12 -7.41
CA SER A 108 -12.11 -15.74 -8.28
C SER A 108 -11.76 -14.52 -9.13
N VAL A 109 -12.32 -14.47 -10.34
CA VAL A 109 -12.21 -13.31 -11.21
C VAL A 109 -13.22 -12.24 -10.76
N VAL A 110 -12.72 -11.04 -10.45
CA VAL A 110 -13.54 -9.87 -10.10
C VAL A 110 -13.85 -9.04 -11.33
N ARG A 111 -12.87 -8.97 -12.25
CA ARG A 111 -13.01 -8.26 -13.51
C ARG A 111 -12.35 -9.07 -14.61
N SER A 112 -13.14 -9.46 -15.61
CA SER A 112 -12.70 -10.19 -16.79
C SER A 112 -11.86 -9.30 -17.71
N SER A 113 -10.90 -9.91 -18.41
CA SER A 113 -10.18 -9.31 -19.52
C SER A 113 -11.06 -9.09 -20.77
N GLY A 114 -12.19 -9.78 -20.85
CA GLY A 114 -13.03 -9.90 -22.03
C GLY A 114 -12.82 -11.20 -22.82
N TYR A 115 -11.85 -12.02 -22.41
CA TYR A 115 -11.51 -13.31 -23.00
C TYR A 115 -11.50 -14.39 -21.93
N PRO A 116 -12.41 -15.37 -22.01
CA PRO A 116 -12.50 -16.44 -21.00
C PRO A 116 -11.19 -17.21 -20.82
N GLU A 117 -10.44 -17.43 -21.90
CA GLU A 117 -9.18 -18.17 -21.88
C GLU A 117 -8.10 -17.43 -21.05
N MET A 118 -8.05 -16.11 -21.12
CA MET A 118 -7.17 -15.30 -20.28
C MET A 118 -7.60 -15.33 -18.81
N ASP A 119 -8.90 -15.33 -18.56
CA ASP A 119 -9.44 -15.36 -17.21
C ASP A 119 -9.16 -16.71 -16.53
N GLU A 120 -9.30 -17.82 -17.26
CA GLU A 120 -8.96 -19.16 -16.77
C GLU A 120 -7.46 -19.29 -16.48
N GLU A 121 -6.62 -18.80 -17.37
CA GLU A 121 -5.17 -18.79 -17.18
C GLU A 121 -4.74 -17.93 -16.00
N ALA A 122 -5.36 -16.76 -15.79
CA ALA A 122 -5.09 -15.92 -14.65
C ALA A 122 -5.45 -16.61 -13.32
N VAL A 123 -6.54 -17.38 -13.29
CA VAL A 123 -6.92 -18.18 -12.11
C VAL A 123 -5.90 -19.29 -11.88
N ARG A 124 -5.53 -20.07 -12.93
CA ARG A 124 -4.53 -21.13 -12.85
C ARG A 124 -3.20 -20.62 -12.30
N LEU A 125 -2.75 -19.45 -12.79
CA LEU A 125 -1.51 -18.82 -12.35
C LEU A 125 -1.57 -18.48 -10.85
N VAL A 126 -2.65 -17.86 -10.39
CA VAL A 126 -2.80 -17.48 -8.98
C VAL A 126 -2.90 -18.71 -8.08
N GLU A 127 -3.55 -19.78 -8.52
CA GLU A 127 -3.63 -21.05 -7.78
C GLU A 127 -2.26 -21.76 -7.66
N SER A 128 -1.35 -21.51 -8.62
CA SER A 128 0.02 -22.06 -8.60
C SER A 128 1.00 -21.29 -7.72
N PHE A 129 0.60 -20.15 -7.15
CA PHE A 129 1.51 -19.34 -6.35
C PHE A 129 2.02 -20.10 -5.12
N PRO A 130 3.30 -19.92 -4.77
CA PRO A 130 3.84 -20.43 -3.51
C PRO A 130 3.21 -19.69 -2.32
N ASN A 131 3.49 -20.19 -1.10
CA ASN A 131 2.99 -19.53 0.11
C ASN A 131 3.45 -18.07 0.19
N TRP A 132 2.52 -17.21 0.58
CA TRP A 132 2.73 -15.78 0.82
C TRP A 132 3.07 -15.53 2.29
N LYS A 133 3.59 -14.35 2.58
CA LYS A 133 3.60 -13.84 3.95
C LYS A 133 2.18 -13.37 4.28
N PRO A 134 1.56 -13.88 5.36
CA PRO A 134 0.20 -13.49 5.72
C PRO A 134 0.11 -12.02 6.14
N ALA A 135 -1.10 -11.47 6.02
CA ALA A 135 -1.40 -10.20 6.66
C ALA A 135 -1.23 -10.32 8.17
N ALA A 136 -0.85 -9.23 8.82
CA ALA A 136 -0.77 -9.20 10.28
C ALA A 136 -1.34 -7.89 10.84
N LYS A 137 -2.10 -8.00 11.92
CA LYS A 137 -2.62 -6.85 12.66
C LYS A 137 -2.09 -6.92 14.09
N ASN A 138 -1.39 -5.88 14.52
CA ASN A 138 -0.75 -5.82 15.85
C ASN A 138 0.20 -7.01 16.12
N GLY A 139 0.83 -7.56 15.08
CA GLY A 139 1.72 -8.72 15.19
C GLY A 139 1.02 -10.08 15.09
N GLU A 140 -0.30 -10.15 15.08
CA GLU A 140 -1.06 -11.39 14.91
C GLU A 140 -1.38 -11.63 13.43
N ALA A 141 -1.04 -12.83 12.93
CA ALA A 141 -1.35 -13.23 11.56
C ALA A 141 -2.86 -13.33 11.34
N MET A 142 -3.34 -12.82 10.22
CA MET A 142 -4.75 -12.88 9.84
C MET A 142 -4.92 -13.21 8.37
N ALA A 143 -6.02 -13.91 8.06
CA ALA A 143 -6.40 -14.13 6.68
C ALA A 143 -6.91 -12.82 6.07
N MET A 144 -6.48 -12.53 4.84
CA MET A 144 -6.88 -11.30 4.15
C MET A 144 -7.16 -11.58 2.68
N LYS A 145 -8.24 -10.97 2.17
CA LYS A 145 -8.51 -10.92 0.74
C LYS A 145 -7.63 -9.89 0.07
N THR A 146 -7.02 -10.27 -1.04
CA THR A 146 -6.24 -9.38 -1.88
C THR A 146 -6.64 -9.50 -3.33
N GLN A 147 -6.24 -8.56 -4.16
CA GLN A 147 -6.52 -8.55 -5.58
C GLN A 147 -5.23 -8.32 -6.36
N LEU A 148 -5.10 -9.02 -7.47
CA LEU A 148 -3.94 -8.93 -8.34
C LEU A 148 -4.40 -8.72 -9.79
N PRO A 149 -3.95 -7.67 -10.48
CA PRO A 149 -4.14 -7.53 -11.90
C PRO A 149 -3.13 -8.39 -12.67
N VAL A 150 -3.62 -9.33 -13.46
CA VAL A 150 -2.82 -10.15 -14.38
C VAL A 150 -3.00 -9.56 -15.79
N ARG A 151 -1.91 -9.02 -16.35
CA ARG A 151 -1.92 -8.40 -17.66
C ARG A 151 -1.34 -9.34 -18.69
N PHE A 152 -2.10 -9.56 -19.75
CA PHE A 152 -1.68 -10.30 -20.94
C PHE A 152 -1.27 -9.33 -22.03
N VAL A 153 -0.06 -9.49 -22.54
CA VAL A 153 0.47 -8.74 -23.68
C VAL A 153 1.05 -9.75 -24.66
N TYR A 154 0.73 -9.58 -25.94
CA TYR A 154 1.29 -10.43 -26.98
C TYR A 154 2.64 -9.88 -27.42
N TYR A 155 3.66 -10.71 -27.37
CA TYR A 155 4.98 -10.41 -27.94
C TYR A 155 5.17 -11.30 -29.17
N GLU A 156 5.56 -10.72 -30.31
CA GLU A 156 6.03 -11.50 -31.47
C GLU A 156 7.39 -12.07 -31.09
N GLU A 157 7.50 -13.39 -31.13
CA GLU A 157 8.83 -14.03 -31.08
C GLU A 157 9.44 -13.79 -32.46
N ASP A 158 10.46 -12.93 -32.55
CA ASP A 158 11.26 -12.79 -33.77
C ASP A 158 11.95 -14.15 -34.02
N GLU A 159 11.48 -14.90 -34.99
CA GLU A 159 12.15 -16.13 -35.44
C GLU A 159 13.53 -15.74 -36.01
N GLU A 160 14.61 -16.01 -35.25
CA GLU A 160 15.98 -15.98 -35.76
C GLU A 160 16.27 -17.16 -36.66
#